data_410ce77ad76295c8bb19ca265448fd30
#
_entry.id   410ce77ad76295c8bb19ca265448fd30
#
_cell.length_a   1.000
_cell.length_b   1.000
_cell.length_c   1.000
_cell.angle_alpha   90.00
_cell.angle_beta   90.00
_cell.angle_gamma   90.00
#
_symmetry.space_group_name_H-M   'P 1'
#
loop_
_entity.id
_entity.type
_entity.pdbx_description
1 polymer ?
#
loop_
_entity_poly.entity_id
_entity_poly.type
_entity_poly.pdbx_seq_one_letter_code
_entity_poly.pdbx_strand_id
1 'polypeptide(L)'
;MIDQDRILKIDIKQEMQSAYIDYSMSVIVARALPDVRDGFKPVHRRVLFGMDKLGNTSDKPYKKSARIVGDVLGKYHPHGDSSVYFALVRMAQPWSLRYPLVDGQGNFGSVDGDSPAAMRYTEARLSRIAEEMLRDIEKDTVDFTPNFDNTLEEPTVLPTRIPNLLVNGASGIAVGMATNMPPHNLSECIDASVALIDDRELTVEDLMQYIKAPDFPTGGIIYGFAGVKDAFETGRGRIVIRAKAEIEVDSSTGRETIVVSEIPYAVNKSELIKKIADLVEEKRLEGISNINDESDRAGMRIVIEVKRDANASVILNKLFKMTDLQSSFSVNNIALVNGRPQTLNLKQLLEAFVDHRHEVVIRRTRFDLAKAEERAHILEGLIIASDHIDEVVKLIRSSRTREEAKTRLMERFSLSEKQAQAIVDMRLGQLTGCLLYTSPSPRD
;
A
#
# COMPACT_ATOMS: atom_id res chain seq x y z
N MET A 1 23.85 -35.00 -41.26
CA MET A 1 22.44 -35.42 -41.30
C MET A 1 21.79 -34.91 -40.02
N ILE A 2 20.84 -33.99 -40.13
CA ILE A 2 20.05 -33.53 -38.99
C ILE A 2 19.12 -34.69 -38.63
N ASP A 3 19.19 -35.13 -37.41
CA ASP A 3 18.42 -36.24 -36.87
C ASP A 3 16.92 -35.88 -36.98
N GLN A 4 16.21 -36.46 -37.95
CA GLN A 4 14.80 -36.16 -38.21
C GLN A 4 13.88 -36.52 -37.04
N ASP A 5 14.33 -37.36 -36.12
CA ASP A 5 13.59 -37.80 -34.92
C ASP A 5 13.54 -36.72 -33.84
N ARG A 6 14.27 -35.57 -33.99
CA ARG A 6 14.26 -34.45 -33.08
C ARG A 6 13.45 -33.24 -33.57
N ILE A 7 12.82 -33.34 -34.72
CA ILE A 7 11.99 -32.24 -35.25
C ILE A 7 10.56 -32.42 -34.79
N LEU A 8 10.17 -31.63 -33.76
CA LEU A 8 8.78 -31.51 -33.36
C LEU A 8 8.04 -30.53 -34.29
N LYS A 9 6.99 -31.01 -34.97
CA LYS A 9 6.10 -30.13 -35.72
C LYS A 9 5.15 -29.43 -34.77
N ILE A 10 5.32 -28.11 -34.60
CA ILE A 10 4.48 -27.28 -33.76
C ILE A 10 3.54 -26.47 -34.64
N ASP A 11 2.23 -26.52 -34.37
CA ASP A 11 1.27 -25.63 -35.01
C ASP A 11 1.42 -24.23 -34.42
N ILE A 12 1.89 -23.28 -35.25
CA ILE A 12 2.14 -21.90 -34.85
C ILE A 12 0.89 -21.23 -34.26
N LYS A 13 -0.31 -21.59 -34.74
CA LYS A 13 -1.56 -21.04 -34.22
C LYS A 13 -1.82 -21.51 -32.78
N GLN A 14 -1.62 -22.78 -32.50
CA GLN A 14 -1.81 -23.33 -31.15
C GLN A 14 -0.76 -22.77 -30.16
N GLU A 15 0.49 -22.71 -30.60
CA GLU A 15 1.60 -22.14 -29.81
C GLU A 15 1.35 -20.67 -29.47
N MET A 16 0.98 -19.87 -30.47
CA MET A 16 0.65 -18.45 -30.28
C MET A 16 -0.56 -18.26 -29.34
N GLN A 17 -1.59 -19.09 -29.45
CA GLN A 17 -2.75 -19.03 -28.57
C GLN A 17 -2.36 -19.36 -27.13
N SER A 18 -1.60 -20.43 -26.90
CA SER A 18 -1.15 -20.82 -25.57
C SER A 18 -0.25 -19.75 -24.96
N ALA A 19 0.78 -19.30 -25.69
CA ALA A 19 1.71 -18.27 -25.21
C ALA A 19 1.00 -16.94 -24.90
N TYR A 20 -0.01 -16.57 -25.70
CA TYR A 20 -0.77 -15.34 -25.45
C TYR A 20 -1.68 -15.45 -24.22
N ILE A 21 -2.28 -16.62 -23.99
CA ILE A 21 -3.08 -16.88 -22.78
C ILE A 21 -2.17 -16.81 -21.54
N ASP A 22 -1.02 -17.49 -21.57
CA ASP A 22 -0.06 -17.50 -20.46
C ASP A 22 0.47 -16.10 -20.15
N TYR A 23 0.84 -15.35 -21.19
CA TYR A 23 1.22 -13.94 -21.04
C TYR A 23 0.09 -13.09 -20.44
N SER A 24 -1.15 -13.23 -20.95
CA SER A 24 -2.31 -12.50 -20.48
C SER A 24 -2.59 -12.79 -19.00
N MET A 25 -2.57 -14.06 -18.62
CA MET A 25 -2.75 -14.48 -17.23
C MET A 25 -1.65 -13.91 -16.33
N SER A 26 -0.40 -13.95 -16.76
CA SER A 26 0.73 -13.35 -16.03
C SER A 26 0.55 -11.85 -15.84
N VAL A 27 0.15 -11.11 -16.88
CA VAL A 27 -0.08 -9.65 -16.77
C VAL A 27 -1.25 -9.33 -15.86
N ILE A 28 -2.32 -10.10 -15.88
CA ILE A 28 -3.50 -9.92 -15.04
C ILE A 28 -3.16 -10.17 -13.57
N VAL A 29 -2.59 -11.35 -13.27
CA VAL A 29 -2.42 -11.81 -11.88
C VAL A 29 -1.13 -11.26 -11.24
N ALA A 30 -0.03 -11.20 -12.00
CA ALA A 30 1.29 -10.89 -11.46
C ALA A 30 1.83 -9.48 -11.79
N ARG A 31 1.03 -8.58 -12.40
CA ARG A 31 1.53 -7.26 -12.78
C ARG A 31 0.53 -6.12 -12.58
N ALA A 32 -0.65 -6.18 -13.23
CA ALA A 32 -1.47 -5.00 -13.45
C ALA A 32 -2.54 -4.78 -12.39
N LEU A 33 -3.13 -5.85 -11.84
CA LEU A 33 -4.22 -5.77 -10.90
C LEU A 33 -3.76 -5.88 -9.45
N PRO A 34 -4.37 -5.13 -8.52
CA PRO A 34 -4.12 -5.24 -7.09
C PRO A 34 -4.85 -6.47 -6.51
N ASP A 35 -4.29 -7.05 -5.44
CA ASP A 35 -5.02 -8.00 -4.59
C ASP A 35 -6.04 -7.23 -3.74
N VAL A 36 -7.25 -7.74 -3.60
CA VAL A 36 -8.34 -7.06 -2.88
C VAL A 36 -8.03 -6.91 -1.39
N ARG A 37 -7.26 -7.82 -0.80
CA ARG A 37 -6.96 -7.89 0.63
C ARG A 37 -6.02 -6.77 1.08
N ASP A 38 -4.94 -6.50 0.34
CA ASP A 38 -3.92 -5.51 0.70
C ASP A 38 -3.86 -4.29 -0.24
N GLY A 39 -4.55 -4.36 -1.38
CA GLY A 39 -4.58 -3.27 -2.37
C GLY A 39 -3.30 -3.08 -3.15
N PHE A 40 -2.35 -4.01 -3.07
CA PHE A 40 -1.06 -3.87 -3.72
C PHE A 40 -0.94 -4.71 -4.99
N LYS A 41 -0.26 -4.14 -5.98
CA LYS A 41 0.33 -4.92 -7.06
C LYS A 41 1.64 -5.57 -6.56
N PRO A 42 2.11 -6.64 -7.21
CA PRO A 42 3.34 -7.32 -6.78
C PRO A 42 4.55 -6.39 -6.62
N VAL A 43 4.74 -5.43 -7.54
CA VAL A 43 5.87 -4.48 -7.46
C VAL A 43 5.81 -3.60 -6.20
N HIS A 44 4.63 -3.07 -5.84
CA HIS A 44 4.47 -2.23 -4.66
C HIS A 44 4.71 -3.04 -3.38
N ARG A 45 4.15 -4.26 -3.31
CA ARG A 45 4.33 -5.18 -2.18
C ARG A 45 5.80 -5.51 -1.98
N ARG A 46 6.52 -5.84 -3.05
CA ARG A 46 7.95 -6.16 -3.02
C ARG A 46 8.82 -4.97 -2.62
N VAL A 47 8.48 -3.75 -3.04
CA VAL A 47 9.20 -2.53 -2.63
C VAL A 47 9.03 -2.30 -1.13
N LEU A 48 7.81 -2.33 -0.60
CA LEU A 48 7.56 -2.12 0.82
C LEU A 48 8.20 -3.21 1.67
N PHE A 49 8.05 -4.47 1.28
CA PHE A 49 8.69 -5.61 1.97
C PHE A 49 10.22 -5.53 1.91
N GLY A 50 10.81 -5.18 0.77
CA GLY A 50 12.25 -4.97 0.64
C GLY A 50 12.78 -3.83 1.51
N MET A 51 12.03 -2.74 1.63
CA MET A 51 12.38 -1.63 2.53
C MET A 51 12.32 -2.04 4.00
N ASP A 52 11.35 -2.85 4.40
CA ASP A 52 11.25 -3.43 5.74
C ASP A 52 12.44 -4.34 6.05
N LYS A 53 12.77 -5.29 5.15
CA LYS A 53 13.93 -6.18 5.31
C LYS A 53 15.27 -5.44 5.33
N LEU A 54 15.36 -4.28 4.71
CA LEU A 54 16.50 -3.37 4.83
C LEU A 54 16.51 -2.60 6.18
N GLY A 55 15.49 -2.75 7.03
CA GLY A 55 15.31 -1.95 8.24
C GLY A 55 15.19 -0.45 7.93
N ASN A 56 14.53 -0.09 6.83
CA ASN A 56 14.39 1.28 6.36
C ASN A 56 13.07 1.90 6.83
N THR A 57 12.84 1.86 8.14
CA THR A 57 11.64 2.34 8.82
C THR A 57 11.62 3.86 8.96
N SER A 58 10.46 4.43 9.32
CA SER A 58 10.22 5.88 9.40
C SER A 58 11.07 6.59 10.46
N ASP A 59 11.54 5.87 11.47
CA ASP A 59 12.42 6.34 12.55
C ASP A 59 13.91 6.31 12.18
N LYS A 60 14.28 5.70 11.05
CA LYS A 60 15.66 5.54 10.58
C LYS A 60 16.04 6.61 9.55
N PRO A 61 17.36 6.85 9.36
CA PRO A 61 17.83 7.72 8.29
C PRO A 61 17.37 7.24 6.91
N TYR A 62 17.18 8.20 6.00
CA TYR A 62 16.89 7.91 4.60
C TYR A 62 18.00 7.07 3.96
N LYS A 63 17.62 6.22 3.02
CA LYS A 63 18.53 5.45 2.17
C LYS A 63 18.40 5.89 0.72
N LYS A 64 19.50 5.86 -0.04
CA LYS A 64 19.47 6.13 -1.47
C LYS A 64 18.46 5.23 -2.18
N SER A 65 17.62 5.82 -3.02
CA SER A 65 16.62 5.07 -3.79
C SER A 65 17.26 3.97 -4.64
N ALA A 66 18.46 4.23 -5.18
CA ALA A 66 19.23 3.23 -5.93
C ALA A 66 19.56 1.98 -5.11
N ARG A 67 19.80 2.11 -3.80
CA ARG A 67 20.04 0.97 -2.91
C ARG A 67 18.77 0.14 -2.72
N ILE A 68 17.64 0.82 -2.50
CA ILE A 68 16.33 0.16 -2.33
C ILE A 68 15.97 -0.60 -3.61
N VAL A 69 16.05 0.08 -4.76
CA VAL A 69 15.77 -0.49 -6.08
C VAL A 69 16.66 -1.69 -6.35
N GLY A 70 17.98 -1.58 -6.12
CA GLY A 70 18.93 -2.68 -6.34
C GLY A 70 18.65 -3.90 -5.46
N ASP A 71 18.29 -3.69 -4.20
CA ASP A 71 17.96 -4.78 -3.27
C ASP A 71 16.65 -5.50 -3.69
N VAL A 72 15.62 -4.75 -4.09
CA VAL A 72 14.35 -5.30 -4.58
C VAL A 72 14.52 -6.08 -5.88
N LEU A 73 15.31 -5.55 -6.81
CA LEU A 73 15.62 -6.22 -8.09
C LEU A 73 16.37 -7.54 -7.87
N GLY A 74 17.40 -7.49 -7.06
CA GLY A 74 18.26 -8.67 -6.83
C GLY A 74 17.58 -9.78 -6.06
N LYS A 75 16.53 -9.46 -5.26
CA LYS A 75 15.92 -10.43 -4.34
C LYS A 75 14.51 -10.86 -4.74
N TYR A 76 13.69 -9.94 -5.28
CA TYR A 76 12.25 -10.18 -5.40
C TYR A 76 11.66 -9.87 -6.78
N HIS A 77 12.20 -8.91 -7.54
CA HIS A 77 11.54 -8.41 -8.74
C HIS A 77 12.46 -8.38 -9.97
N PRO A 78 12.57 -9.51 -10.73
CA PRO A 78 13.52 -9.66 -11.84
C PRO A 78 13.04 -8.93 -13.11
N HIS A 79 12.84 -7.60 -13.05
CA HIS A 79 12.41 -6.76 -14.15
C HIS A 79 13.29 -5.50 -14.23
N GLY A 80 12.97 -4.56 -15.12
CA GLY A 80 13.75 -3.33 -15.27
C GLY A 80 13.77 -2.45 -14.01
N ASP A 81 14.91 -1.86 -13.70
CA ASP A 81 15.13 -0.95 -12.57
C ASP A 81 14.19 0.25 -12.58
N SER A 82 13.94 0.81 -13.77
CA SER A 82 13.03 1.94 -13.95
C SER A 82 11.61 1.62 -13.47
N SER A 83 11.12 0.39 -13.68
CA SER A 83 9.77 0.00 -13.25
C SER A 83 9.64 -0.01 -11.72
N VAL A 84 10.66 -0.50 -11.02
CA VAL A 84 10.72 -0.50 -9.54
C VAL A 84 10.88 0.92 -9.02
N TYR A 85 11.77 1.71 -9.65
CA TYR A 85 11.98 3.10 -9.24
C TYR A 85 10.73 3.96 -9.41
N PHE A 86 10.03 3.90 -10.55
CA PHE A 86 8.79 4.65 -10.75
C PHE A 86 7.66 4.19 -9.83
N ALA A 87 7.60 2.91 -9.47
CA ALA A 87 6.65 2.44 -8.45
C ALA A 87 6.95 3.07 -7.07
N LEU A 88 8.23 3.10 -6.66
CA LEU A 88 8.67 3.76 -5.44
C LEU A 88 8.37 5.26 -5.48
N VAL A 89 8.69 5.93 -6.59
CA VAL A 89 8.41 7.37 -6.79
C VAL A 89 6.93 7.66 -6.61
N ARG A 90 6.05 6.90 -7.28
CA ARG A 90 4.61 7.09 -7.18
C ARG A 90 4.09 6.95 -5.75
N MET A 91 4.65 6.02 -4.96
CA MET A 91 4.28 5.85 -3.56
C MET A 91 4.74 7.01 -2.65
N ALA A 92 5.66 7.86 -3.13
CA ALA A 92 6.14 9.04 -2.41
C ALA A 92 5.44 10.34 -2.83
N GLN A 93 4.67 10.34 -3.93
CA GLN A 93 4.05 11.54 -4.48
C GLN A 93 2.71 11.85 -3.79
N PRO A 94 2.57 12.99 -3.08
CA PRO A 94 1.34 13.35 -2.37
C PRO A 94 0.16 13.72 -3.29
N TRP A 95 0.43 13.99 -4.57
CA TRP A 95 -0.62 14.22 -5.59
C TRP A 95 -1.04 12.93 -6.32
N SER A 96 -0.29 11.84 -6.16
CA SER A 96 -0.60 10.53 -6.76
C SER A 96 -1.30 9.60 -5.79
N LEU A 97 -0.89 9.60 -4.52
CA LEU A 97 -1.50 8.81 -3.44
C LEU A 97 -2.10 9.73 -2.39
N ARG A 98 -3.32 9.42 -1.96
CA ARG A 98 -3.99 10.16 -0.89
C ARG A 98 -3.23 10.06 0.43
N TYR A 99 -2.64 8.90 0.70
CA TYR A 99 -1.78 8.63 1.85
C TYR A 99 -0.48 8.00 1.36
N PRO A 100 0.59 8.81 1.16
CA PRO A 100 1.87 8.31 0.68
C PRO A 100 2.45 7.23 1.58
N LEU A 101 2.96 6.16 0.96
CA LEU A 101 3.53 5.00 1.66
C LEU A 101 5.06 5.10 1.78
N VAL A 102 5.67 5.96 0.98
CA VAL A 102 7.10 6.23 1.01
C VAL A 102 7.31 7.69 1.39
N ASP A 103 8.20 7.93 2.34
CA ASP A 103 8.70 9.24 2.71
C ASP A 103 9.96 9.50 1.89
N GLY A 104 9.88 10.44 0.95
CA GLY A 104 10.92 10.75 -0.03
C GLY A 104 11.65 12.04 0.28
N GLN A 105 12.97 12.06 0.07
CA GLN A 105 13.81 13.24 0.14
C GLN A 105 14.51 13.48 -1.21
N GLY A 106 14.33 14.68 -1.75
CA GLY A 106 14.84 15.06 -3.06
C GLY A 106 13.72 15.37 -4.06
N ASN A 107 14.04 15.34 -5.35
CA ASN A 107 13.07 15.61 -6.41
C ASN A 107 12.37 14.32 -6.86
N PHE A 108 11.11 14.14 -6.47
CA PHE A 108 10.22 13.04 -6.88
C PHE A 108 9.23 13.45 -7.98
N GLY A 109 9.51 14.54 -8.70
CA GLY A 109 8.64 15.12 -9.71
C GLY A 109 7.74 16.22 -9.15
N SER A 110 6.83 16.72 -9.97
CA SER A 110 5.85 17.75 -9.59
C SER A 110 4.48 17.53 -10.22
N VAL A 111 3.49 18.29 -9.77
CA VAL A 111 2.14 18.36 -10.40
C VAL A 111 2.21 18.94 -11.82
N ASP A 112 3.29 19.64 -12.16
CA ASP A 112 3.57 20.17 -13.50
C ASP A 112 4.03 19.12 -14.50
N GLY A 113 4.18 17.86 -14.05
CA GLY A 113 4.62 16.76 -14.91
C GLY A 113 6.14 16.63 -15.00
N ASP A 114 6.89 17.31 -14.15
CA ASP A 114 8.35 17.13 -14.10
C ASP A 114 8.69 15.69 -13.72
N SER A 115 9.70 15.16 -14.40
CA SER A 115 10.23 13.85 -14.09
C SER A 115 10.98 13.84 -12.77
N PRO A 116 10.92 12.75 -12.01
CA PRO A 116 11.76 12.60 -10.82
C PRO A 116 13.24 12.61 -11.20
N ALA A 117 14.09 13.07 -10.29
CA ALA A 117 15.53 12.93 -10.45
C ALA A 117 15.94 11.46 -10.49
N ALA A 118 17.09 11.14 -11.10
CA ALA A 118 17.60 9.78 -11.14
C ALA A 118 17.77 9.21 -9.72
N MET A 119 17.54 7.89 -9.55
CA MET A 119 17.51 7.20 -8.25
C MET A 119 18.79 7.34 -7.41
N ARG A 120 19.91 7.74 -8.00
CA ARG A 120 21.17 8.02 -7.29
C ARG A 120 21.12 9.33 -6.50
N TYR A 121 20.22 10.26 -6.85
CA TYR A 121 20.08 11.56 -6.19
C TYR A 121 18.98 11.59 -5.14
N THR A 122 17.93 10.76 -5.31
CA THR A 122 16.81 10.68 -4.38
C THR A 122 17.08 9.73 -3.23
N GLU A 123 16.43 9.98 -2.10
CA GLU A 123 16.48 9.14 -0.90
C GLU A 123 15.08 8.83 -0.43
N ALA A 124 14.87 7.69 0.19
CA ALA A 124 13.57 7.26 0.65
C ALA A 124 13.63 6.42 1.93
N ARG A 125 12.52 6.38 2.64
CA ARG A 125 12.24 5.47 3.76
C ARG A 125 10.75 5.17 3.81
N LEU A 126 10.34 4.17 4.59
CA LEU A 126 8.91 3.90 4.82
C LEU A 126 8.27 5.10 5.53
N SER A 127 7.04 5.42 5.15
CA SER A 127 6.20 6.31 5.93
C SER A 127 5.59 5.54 7.12
N ARG A 128 5.13 6.24 8.16
CA ARG A 128 4.50 5.61 9.33
C ARG A 128 3.29 4.75 8.96
N ILE A 129 2.49 5.21 8.00
CA ILE A 129 1.31 4.46 7.53
C ILE A 129 1.71 3.17 6.80
N ALA A 130 2.86 3.16 6.10
CA ALA A 130 3.36 1.95 5.44
C ALA A 130 3.82 0.89 6.43
N GLU A 131 4.31 1.28 7.61
CA GLU A 131 4.66 0.33 8.66
C GLU A 131 3.43 -0.41 9.20
N GLU A 132 2.25 0.23 9.23
CA GLU A 132 1.00 -0.44 9.60
C GLU A 132 0.52 -1.45 8.52
N MET A 133 1.01 -1.34 7.27
CA MET A 133 0.77 -2.35 6.23
C MET A 133 1.62 -3.62 6.44
N LEU A 134 2.77 -3.49 7.09
CA LEU A 134 3.77 -4.55 7.30
C LEU A 134 3.75 -5.12 8.72
N ARG A 135 3.01 -4.50 9.62
CA ARG A 135 3.02 -4.83 11.04
C ARG A 135 2.61 -6.28 11.32
N ASP A 136 3.37 -6.94 12.18
CA ASP A 136 3.19 -8.36 12.54
C ASP A 136 3.46 -9.35 11.38
N ILE A 137 4.15 -8.95 10.30
CA ILE A 137 4.47 -9.82 9.16
C ILE A 137 5.38 -11.00 9.56
N GLU A 138 6.15 -10.83 10.63
CA GLU A 138 7.04 -11.86 11.18
C GLU A 138 6.32 -12.89 12.08
N LYS A 139 5.00 -12.70 12.32
CA LYS A 139 4.20 -13.55 13.20
C LYS A 139 3.32 -14.56 12.45
N ASP A 140 3.78 -15.04 11.31
CA ASP A 140 3.05 -16.01 10.45
C ASP A 140 1.62 -15.56 10.12
N THR A 141 1.42 -14.25 9.92
CA THR A 141 0.10 -13.66 9.68
C THR A 141 -0.38 -13.81 8.25
N VAL A 142 0.53 -14.03 7.31
CA VAL A 142 0.28 -14.19 5.87
C VAL A 142 1.15 -15.31 5.30
N ASP A 143 0.75 -15.81 4.13
CA ASP A 143 1.51 -16.86 3.45
C ASP A 143 2.68 -16.27 2.68
N PHE A 144 3.78 -17.03 2.66
CA PHE A 144 4.98 -16.73 1.90
C PHE A 144 5.13 -17.72 0.74
N THR A 145 5.77 -17.28 -0.31
CA THR A 145 6.11 -18.09 -1.49
C THR A 145 7.58 -17.87 -1.84
N PRO A 146 8.26 -18.87 -2.40
CA PRO A 146 9.61 -18.67 -2.90
C PRO A 146 9.67 -17.50 -3.91
N ASN A 147 10.76 -16.75 -3.85
CA ASN A 147 11.07 -15.75 -4.86
C ASN A 147 11.44 -16.40 -6.22
N PHE A 148 11.78 -15.58 -7.22
CA PHE A 148 12.03 -16.03 -8.60
C PHE A 148 13.19 -17.04 -8.75
N ASP A 149 14.17 -17.06 -7.83
CA ASP A 149 15.33 -17.96 -7.85
C ASP A 149 15.32 -19.02 -6.73
N ASN A 150 14.23 -19.09 -5.96
CA ASN A 150 14.02 -20.01 -4.83
C ASN A 150 15.07 -19.88 -3.70
N THR A 151 15.77 -18.74 -3.60
CA THR A 151 16.76 -18.50 -2.54
C THR A 151 16.17 -17.83 -1.31
N LEU A 152 15.07 -17.09 -1.49
CA LEU A 152 14.38 -16.32 -0.46
C LEU A 152 12.87 -16.54 -0.56
N GLU A 153 12.14 -16.03 0.43
CA GLU A 153 10.68 -16.03 0.44
C GLU A 153 10.15 -14.60 0.39
N GLU A 154 9.02 -14.42 -0.29
CA GLU A 154 8.28 -13.17 -0.35
C GLU A 154 6.82 -13.36 0.06
N PRO A 155 6.17 -12.36 0.68
CA PRO A 155 4.78 -12.48 1.10
C PRO A 155 3.84 -12.46 -0.11
N THR A 156 2.84 -13.32 -0.11
CA THR A 156 1.80 -13.34 -1.15
C THR A 156 0.87 -12.12 -1.03
N VAL A 157 0.68 -11.63 0.20
CA VAL A 157 -0.14 -10.48 0.57
C VAL A 157 0.45 -9.84 1.84
N LEU A 158 0.23 -8.56 2.08
CA LEU A 158 0.66 -7.90 3.32
C LEU A 158 -0.44 -7.98 4.39
N PRO A 159 -0.08 -8.07 5.70
CA PRO A 159 -1.01 -8.13 6.81
C PRO A 159 -1.59 -6.74 7.15
N THR A 160 -1.94 -5.97 6.13
CA THR A 160 -2.34 -4.56 6.24
C THR A 160 -3.42 -4.32 7.28
N ARG A 161 -3.25 -3.28 8.10
CA ARG A 161 -4.24 -2.84 9.09
C ARG A 161 -5.22 -1.79 8.56
N ILE A 162 -4.99 -1.32 7.36
CA ILE A 162 -5.71 -0.23 6.74
C ILE A 162 -6.27 -0.73 5.41
N PRO A 163 -7.51 -0.38 5.03
CA PRO A 163 -8.12 -0.78 3.76
C PRO A 163 -7.47 -0.03 2.58
N ASN A 164 -6.19 -0.32 2.31
CA ASN A 164 -5.35 0.42 1.38
C ASN A 164 -5.95 0.52 -0.03
N LEU A 165 -6.63 -0.52 -0.51
CA LEU A 165 -7.27 -0.49 -1.82
C LEU A 165 -8.31 0.62 -1.95
N LEU A 166 -9.10 0.87 -0.90
CA LEU A 166 -10.07 1.97 -0.86
C LEU A 166 -9.38 3.32 -0.60
N VAL A 167 -8.46 3.34 0.37
CA VAL A 167 -7.85 4.59 0.86
C VAL A 167 -6.94 5.23 -0.19
N ASN A 168 -6.14 4.46 -0.91
CA ASN A 168 -5.23 4.96 -1.94
C ASN A 168 -5.71 4.69 -3.37
N GLY A 169 -6.73 3.85 -3.53
CA GLY A 169 -7.16 3.42 -4.85
C GLY A 169 -6.12 2.58 -5.60
N ALA A 170 -6.40 2.29 -6.83
CA ALA A 170 -5.47 1.62 -7.74
C ALA A 170 -5.81 1.94 -9.20
N SER A 171 -4.80 2.01 -10.05
CA SER A 171 -4.98 2.12 -11.51
C SER A 171 -4.05 1.14 -12.22
N GLY A 172 -4.53 0.46 -13.25
CA GLY A 172 -3.72 -0.49 -14.00
C GLY A 172 -4.39 -0.96 -15.27
N ILE A 173 -3.57 -1.24 -16.28
CA ILE A 173 -4.01 -1.73 -17.58
C ILE A 173 -3.49 -3.14 -17.73
N ALA A 174 -4.39 -4.11 -17.81
CA ALA A 174 -4.11 -5.51 -18.08
C ALA A 174 -4.55 -5.88 -19.49
N VAL A 175 -4.39 -7.14 -19.86
CA VAL A 175 -4.87 -7.64 -21.15
C VAL A 175 -6.39 -7.87 -21.05
N GLY A 176 -7.15 -7.17 -21.90
CA GLY A 176 -8.61 -7.29 -21.94
C GLY A 176 -9.38 -6.62 -20.82
N MET A 177 -8.70 -6.01 -19.82
CA MET A 177 -9.34 -5.31 -18.72
C MET A 177 -8.43 -4.23 -18.12
N ALA A 178 -9.02 -3.28 -17.42
CA ALA A 178 -8.31 -2.24 -16.70
C ALA A 178 -8.98 -2.00 -15.34
N THR A 179 -8.19 -1.66 -14.34
CA THR A 179 -8.70 -1.18 -13.05
C THR A 179 -8.45 0.31 -12.91
N ASN A 180 -9.39 1.03 -12.32
CA ASN A 180 -9.27 2.44 -12.02
C ASN A 180 -10.14 2.75 -10.80
N MET A 181 -9.56 2.60 -9.62
CA MET A 181 -10.22 2.79 -8.33
C MET A 181 -9.84 4.14 -7.75
N PRO A 182 -10.81 4.98 -7.36
CA PRO A 182 -10.53 6.24 -6.72
C PRO A 182 -10.09 6.06 -5.27
N PRO A 183 -9.28 7.00 -4.72
CA PRO A 183 -8.95 7.03 -3.30
C PRO A 183 -10.11 7.56 -2.45
N HIS A 184 -10.11 7.22 -1.14
CA HIS A 184 -11.13 7.65 -0.18
C HIS A 184 -10.51 8.12 1.13
N ASN A 185 -11.31 8.81 1.94
CA ASN A 185 -10.88 9.28 3.24
C ASN A 185 -10.67 8.12 4.23
N LEU A 186 -9.53 8.13 4.93
CA LEU A 186 -9.15 7.06 5.85
C LEU A 186 -10.14 6.89 7.01
N SER A 187 -10.57 7.99 7.63
CA SER A 187 -11.51 7.94 8.76
C SER A 187 -12.85 7.36 8.32
N GLU A 188 -13.39 7.83 7.17
CA GLU A 188 -14.63 7.31 6.60
C GLU A 188 -14.54 5.80 6.29
N CYS A 189 -13.41 5.36 5.73
CA CYS A 189 -13.19 3.93 5.44
C CYS A 189 -13.08 3.07 6.71
N ILE A 190 -12.47 3.62 7.78
CA ILE A 190 -12.38 2.91 9.06
C ILE A 190 -13.74 2.84 9.71
N ASP A 191 -14.49 3.93 9.77
CA ASP A 191 -15.84 3.98 10.36
C ASP A 191 -16.78 3.00 9.64
N ALA A 192 -16.74 2.96 8.32
CA ALA A 192 -17.49 1.97 7.53
C ALA A 192 -17.05 0.53 7.81
N SER A 193 -15.75 0.30 7.98
CA SER A 193 -15.23 -1.04 8.31
C SER A 193 -15.68 -1.48 9.70
N VAL A 194 -15.69 -0.59 10.69
CA VAL A 194 -16.18 -0.87 12.05
C VAL A 194 -17.68 -1.18 12.02
N ALA A 195 -18.47 -0.34 11.34
CA ALA A 195 -19.89 -0.58 11.18
C ALA A 195 -20.19 -1.96 10.54
N LEU A 196 -19.41 -2.36 9.53
CA LEU A 196 -19.55 -3.66 8.86
C LEU A 196 -19.11 -4.85 9.74
N ILE A 197 -18.19 -4.64 10.70
CA ILE A 197 -17.84 -5.66 11.70
C ILE A 197 -19.00 -5.87 12.68
N ASP A 198 -19.64 -4.77 13.10
CA ASP A 198 -20.76 -4.82 14.03
C ASP A 198 -22.04 -5.39 13.39
N ASP A 199 -22.27 -5.07 12.11
CA ASP A 199 -23.42 -5.58 11.34
C ASP A 199 -23.01 -5.94 9.90
N ARG A 200 -22.91 -7.24 9.61
CA ARG A 200 -22.58 -7.78 8.28
C ARG A 200 -23.69 -7.63 7.24
N GLU A 201 -24.92 -7.35 7.67
CA GLU A 201 -26.07 -7.24 6.77
C GLU A 201 -26.24 -5.83 6.19
N LEU A 202 -25.42 -4.87 6.60
CA LEU A 202 -25.44 -3.50 6.04
C LEU A 202 -25.43 -3.53 4.52
N THR A 203 -26.29 -2.72 3.92
CA THR A 203 -26.36 -2.54 2.47
C THR A 203 -25.28 -1.54 1.98
N VAL A 204 -25.09 -1.45 0.67
CA VAL A 204 -24.21 -0.42 0.09
C VAL A 204 -24.72 0.98 0.45
N GLU A 205 -26.04 1.19 0.47
CA GLU A 205 -26.64 2.50 0.84
C GLU A 205 -26.36 2.87 2.30
N ASP A 206 -26.35 1.92 3.22
CA ASP A 206 -25.98 2.15 4.62
C ASP A 206 -24.51 2.53 4.74
N LEU A 207 -23.63 1.83 4.02
CA LEU A 207 -22.19 2.11 4.00
C LEU A 207 -21.86 3.50 3.38
N MET A 208 -22.71 3.98 2.46
CA MET A 208 -22.59 5.33 1.89
C MET A 208 -22.90 6.44 2.91
N GLN A 209 -23.47 6.13 4.06
CA GLN A 209 -23.61 7.12 5.16
C GLN A 209 -22.25 7.42 5.80
N TYR A 210 -21.32 6.48 5.77
CA TYR A 210 -19.95 6.63 6.27
C TYR A 210 -19.01 7.11 5.17
N ILE A 211 -18.96 6.42 4.02
CA ILE A 211 -18.13 6.80 2.86
C ILE A 211 -19.00 7.54 1.86
N LYS A 212 -18.92 8.86 1.86
CA LYS A 212 -19.81 9.71 1.06
C LYS A 212 -19.41 9.76 -0.41
N ALA A 213 -18.11 9.87 -0.69
CA ALA A 213 -17.58 10.00 -2.04
C ALA A 213 -16.05 9.76 -2.03
N PRO A 214 -15.41 9.57 -3.18
CA PRO A 214 -13.95 9.60 -3.30
C PRO A 214 -13.33 10.88 -2.76
N ASP A 215 -12.13 10.74 -2.17
CA ASP A 215 -11.33 11.83 -1.62
C ASP A 215 -9.99 11.91 -2.38
N PHE A 216 -9.94 12.80 -3.38
CA PHE A 216 -8.79 12.92 -4.25
C PHE A 216 -7.65 13.74 -3.62
N PRO A 217 -6.38 13.34 -3.77
CA PRO A 217 -5.23 14.02 -3.15
C PRO A 217 -5.02 15.44 -3.66
N THR A 218 -5.48 15.77 -4.87
CA THR A 218 -5.38 17.11 -5.46
C THR A 218 -6.61 17.97 -5.19
N GLY A 219 -7.57 17.47 -4.39
CA GLY A 219 -8.82 18.17 -4.09
C GLY A 219 -9.79 18.19 -5.27
N GLY A 220 -10.44 19.33 -5.47
CA GLY A 220 -11.49 19.50 -6.47
C GLY A 220 -12.89 19.23 -5.92
N ILE A 221 -13.90 19.48 -6.74
CA ILE A 221 -15.31 19.36 -6.40
C ILE A 221 -15.94 18.27 -7.25
N ILE A 222 -16.53 17.26 -6.63
CA ILE A 222 -17.32 16.24 -7.32
C ILE A 222 -18.65 16.89 -7.75
N TYR A 223 -18.90 16.87 -9.05
CA TYR A 223 -20.08 17.49 -9.65
C TYR A 223 -21.12 16.45 -10.05
N GLY A 224 -22.14 16.31 -9.19
CA GLY A 224 -23.19 15.31 -9.34
C GLY A 224 -22.88 14.01 -8.58
N PHE A 225 -23.91 13.41 -7.99
CA PHE A 225 -23.78 12.24 -7.12
C PHE A 225 -24.05 10.89 -7.81
N ALA A 226 -24.78 10.92 -8.95
CA ALA A 226 -25.19 9.68 -9.63
C ALA A 226 -24.02 8.75 -9.97
N GLY A 227 -22.93 9.31 -10.52
CA GLY A 227 -21.75 8.51 -10.86
C GLY A 227 -21.01 7.92 -9.66
N VAL A 228 -21.12 8.55 -8.47
CA VAL A 228 -20.59 7.98 -7.21
C VAL A 228 -21.45 6.82 -6.75
N LYS A 229 -22.78 6.98 -6.78
CA LYS A 229 -23.72 5.93 -6.43
C LYS A 229 -23.54 4.71 -7.34
N ASP A 230 -23.51 4.91 -8.65
CA ASP A 230 -23.27 3.83 -9.62
C ASP A 230 -21.95 3.09 -9.32
N ALA A 231 -20.88 3.84 -9.02
CA ALA A 231 -19.57 3.26 -8.72
C ALA A 231 -19.60 2.41 -7.44
N PHE A 232 -20.31 2.85 -6.40
CA PHE A 232 -20.41 2.13 -5.14
C PHE A 232 -21.32 0.91 -5.22
N GLU A 233 -22.41 0.97 -5.96
CA GLU A 233 -23.35 -0.13 -6.12
C GLU A 233 -22.86 -1.21 -7.11
N THR A 234 -22.24 -0.80 -8.21
CA THR A 234 -21.90 -1.71 -9.32
C THR A 234 -20.40 -1.95 -9.52
N GLY A 235 -19.56 -1.17 -8.85
CA GLY A 235 -18.11 -1.14 -9.11
C GLY A 235 -17.73 -0.38 -10.39
N ARG A 236 -18.70 0.28 -11.07
CA ARG A 236 -18.47 1.07 -12.27
C ARG A 236 -19.27 2.36 -12.23
N GLY A 237 -18.63 3.47 -12.57
CA GLY A 237 -19.30 4.76 -12.58
C GLY A 237 -18.45 5.83 -13.25
N ARG A 238 -19.06 6.97 -13.57
CA ARG A 238 -18.37 8.12 -14.12
C ARG A 238 -18.56 9.31 -13.19
N ILE A 239 -17.49 9.69 -12.51
CA ILE A 239 -17.46 10.80 -11.56
C ILE A 239 -16.91 12.02 -12.29
N VAL A 240 -17.66 13.12 -12.26
CA VAL A 240 -17.22 14.40 -12.82
C VAL A 240 -16.54 15.19 -11.71
N ILE A 241 -15.31 15.64 -11.95
CA ILE A 241 -14.51 16.43 -11.02
C ILE A 241 -14.26 17.80 -11.64
N ARG A 242 -14.53 18.85 -10.88
CA ARG A 242 -14.22 20.23 -11.24
C ARG A 242 -13.10 20.78 -10.38
N ALA A 243 -12.28 21.61 -10.96
CA ALA A 243 -11.34 22.46 -10.24
C ALA A 243 -12.08 23.34 -9.22
N LYS A 244 -11.44 23.60 -8.09
CA LYS A 244 -11.91 24.63 -7.16
C LYS A 244 -11.42 25.98 -7.67
N ALA A 245 -12.36 26.79 -8.14
CA ALA A 245 -12.09 28.09 -8.71
C ALA A 245 -12.99 29.15 -8.08
N GLU A 246 -12.41 30.27 -7.71
CA GLU A 246 -13.10 31.41 -7.11
C GLU A 246 -12.90 32.67 -7.99
N ILE A 247 -13.88 33.57 -8.00
CA ILE A 247 -13.79 34.83 -8.72
C ILE A 247 -13.47 35.91 -7.70
N GLU A 248 -12.27 36.45 -7.78
CA GLU A 248 -11.82 37.59 -6.98
C GLU A 248 -12.08 38.87 -7.76
N VAL A 249 -12.59 39.92 -7.07
CA VAL A 249 -12.79 41.23 -7.65
C VAL A 249 -11.87 42.24 -6.96
N ASP A 250 -10.97 42.83 -7.72
CA ASP A 250 -10.11 43.89 -7.20
C ASP A 250 -10.95 45.11 -6.85
N SER A 251 -11.01 45.45 -5.57
CA SER A 251 -11.81 46.59 -5.04
C SER A 251 -11.39 47.95 -5.59
N SER A 252 -10.15 48.09 -6.07
CA SER A 252 -9.62 49.36 -6.58
C SER A 252 -9.88 49.57 -8.08
N THR A 253 -9.80 48.50 -8.87
CA THR A 253 -9.92 48.56 -10.34
C THR A 253 -11.23 47.99 -10.87
N GLY A 254 -11.97 47.24 -10.05
CA GLY A 254 -13.18 46.52 -10.45
C GLY A 254 -12.90 45.36 -11.42
N ARG A 255 -11.63 44.94 -11.56
CA ARG A 255 -11.27 43.82 -12.43
C ARG A 255 -11.64 42.50 -11.76
N GLU A 256 -12.20 41.59 -12.54
CA GLU A 256 -12.46 40.23 -12.15
C GLU A 256 -11.25 39.32 -12.50
N THR A 257 -10.92 38.44 -11.60
CA THR A 257 -9.84 37.46 -11.77
C THR A 257 -10.35 36.09 -11.33
N ILE A 258 -10.12 35.04 -12.12
CA ILE A 258 -10.44 33.67 -11.75
C ILE A 258 -9.20 33.05 -11.12
N VAL A 259 -9.31 32.61 -9.87
CA VAL A 259 -8.24 31.98 -9.11
C VAL A 259 -8.59 30.52 -8.94
N VAL A 260 -7.72 29.63 -9.44
CA VAL A 260 -7.86 28.19 -9.31
C VAL A 260 -6.90 27.69 -8.23
N SER A 261 -7.44 27.14 -7.15
CA SER A 261 -6.68 26.63 -6.01
C SER A 261 -6.52 25.11 -5.99
N GLU A 262 -7.39 24.38 -6.70
CA GLU A 262 -7.33 22.92 -6.80
C GLU A 262 -7.68 22.49 -8.23
N ILE A 263 -7.00 21.46 -8.75
CA ILE A 263 -7.28 20.89 -10.09
C ILE A 263 -7.76 19.45 -9.97
N PRO A 264 -8.51 18.93 -10.96
CA PRO A 264 -8.97 17.55 -10.94
C PRO A 264 -7.80 16.56 -10.87
N TYR A 265 -8.04 15.42 -10.23
CA TYR A 265 -7.06 14.36 -10.07
C TYR A 265 -6.49 13.88 -11.40
N ALA A 266 -5.18 13.63 -11.42
CA ALA A 266 -4.40 13.20 -12.57
C ALA A 266 -4.32 14.21 -13.74
N VAL A 267 -4.71 15.46 -13.53
CA VAL A 267 -4.49 16.55 -14.49
C VAL A 267 -3.10 17.14 -14.28
N ASN A 268 -2.38 17.36 -15.37
CA ASN A 268 -1.11 18.07 -15.39
C ASN A 268 -1.36 19.58 -15.42
N LYS A 269 -0.81 20.32 -14.43
CA LYS A 269 -1.04 21.77 -14.29
C LYS A 269 -0.46 22.56 -15.46
N SER A 270 0.76 22.29 -15.88
CA SER A 270 1.42 23.00 -16.99
C SER A 270 0.72 22.77 -18.32
N GLU A 271 0.29 21.53 -18.61
CA GLU A 271 -0.48 21.21 -19.82
C GLU A 271 -1.86 21.88 -19.80
N LEU A 272 -2.51 21.95 -18.63
CA LEU A 272 -3.76 22.67 -18.47
C LEU A 272 -3.62 24.16 -18.78
N ILE A 273 -2.59 24.82 -18.21
CA ILE A 273 -2.31 26.25 -18.47
C ILE A 273 -2.03 26.47 -19.96
N LYS A 274 -1.20 25.64 -20.56
CA LYS A 274 -0.90 25.68 -21.99
C LYS A 274 -2.16 25.56 -22.84
N LYS A 275 -3.01 24.58 -22.54
CA LYS A 275 -4.27 24.36 -23.25
C LYS A 275 -5.21 25.57 -23.18
N ILE A 276 -5.25 26.24 -22.01
CA ILE A 276 -6.04 27.48 -21.88
C ILE A 276 -5.44 28.60 -22.79
N ALA A 277 -4.11 28.78 -22.76
CA ALA A 277 -3.43 29.76 -23.60
C ALA A 277 -3.67 29.49 -25.12
N ASP A 278 -3.53 28.24 -25.55
CA ASP A 278 -3.80 27.82 -26.94
C ASP A 278 -5.23 28.16 -27.38
N LEU A 279 -6.24 27.93 -26.50
CA LEU A 279 -7.63 28.30 -26.79
C LEU A 279 -7.86 29.81 -26.89
N VAL A 280 -7.09 30.62 -26.16
CA VAL A 280 -7.13 32.09 -26.25
C VAL A 280 -6.49 32.56 -27.57
N GLU A 281 -5.36 32.02 -27.96
CA GLU A 281 -4.69 32.32 -29.23
C GLU A 281 -5.53 31.92 -30.43
N GLU A 282 -6.19 30.78 -30.38
CA GLU A 282 -7.14 30.31 -31.41
C GLU A 282 -8.45 31.11 -31.45
N LYS A 283 -8.64 32.09 -30.56
CA LYS A 283 -9.87 32.91 -30.42
C LYS A 283 -11.12 32.06 -30.12
N ARG A 284 -10.96 30.87 -29.59
CA ARG A 284 -12.08 30.02 -29.14
C ARG A 284 -12.53 30.38 -27.73
N LEU A 285 -11.62 30.99 -26.95
CA LEU A 285 -11.90 31.49 -25.61
C LEU A 285 -11.49 32.98 -25.54
N GLU A 286 -12.46 33.85 -25.66
CA GLU A 286 -12.26 35.31 -25.59
C GLU A 286 -12.49 35.82 -24.17
N GLY A 287 -11.94 36.99 -23.85
CA GLY A 287 -12.18 37.69 -22.57
C GLY A 287 -11.08 37.45 -21.51
N ILE A 288 -10.06 36.63 -21.78
CA ILE A 288 -8.90 36.48 -20.93
C ILE A 288 -7.80 37.47 -21.37
N SER A 289 -7.20 38.17 -20.42
CA SER A 289 -6.08 39.09 -20.67
C SER A 289 -4.73 38.48 -20.38
N ASN A 290 -4.62 37.70 -19.31
CA ASN A 290 -3.38 37.05 -18.90
C ASN A 290 -3.64 35.78 -18.12
N ILE A 291 -2.63 34.86 -18.05
CA ILE A 291 -2.65 33.65 -17.26
C ILE A 291 -1.31 33.50 -16.57
N ASN A 292 -1.32 33.48 -15.24
CA ASN A 292 -0.13 33.35 -14.42
C ASN A 292 -0.23 32.10 -13.53
N ASP A 293 0.87 31.42 -13.36
CA ASP A 293 1.05 30.41 -12.32
C ASP A 293 1.77 31.03 -11.14
N GLU A 294 1.04 31.25 -10.05
CA GLU A 294 1.53 31.82 -8.80
C GLU A 294 1.65 30.75 -7.71
N SER A 295 1.67 29.47 -8.11
CA SER A 295 1.79 28.36 -7.16
C SER A 295 3.13 28.41 -6.43
N ASP A 296 3.09 28.25 -5.11
CA ASP A 296 4.23 28.26 -4.23
C ASP A 296 4.15 27.15 -3.16
N ARG A 297 4.93 27.26 -2.09
CA ARG A 297 4.93 26.31 -0.97
C ARG A 297 3.63 26.37 -0.14
N ALA A 298 2.85 27.43 -0.23
CA ALA A 298 1.57 27.58 0.47
C ALA A 298 0.45 26.83 -0.26
N GLY A 299 0.61 26.59 -1.57
CA GLY A 299 -0.36 25.84 -2.35
C GLY A 299 -0.39 26.20 -3.83
N MET A 300 -1.32 25.55 -4.52
CA MET A 300 -1.57 25.82 -5.93
C MET A 300 -2.36 27.12 -6.10
N ARG A 301 -1.94 27.97 -7.02
CA ARG A 301 -2.64 29.20 -7.38
C ARG A 301 -2.42 29.51 -8.86
N ILE A 302 -3.40 29.19 -9.70
CA ILE A 302 -3.44 29.58 -11.11
C ILE A 302 -4.34 30.79 -11.20
N VAL A 303 -3.82 31.92 -11.72
CA VAL A 303 -4.50 33.20 -11.80
C VAL A 303 -4.83 33.50 -13.26
N ILE A 304 -6.12 33.64 -13.59
CA ILE A 304 -6.61 33.96 -14.93
C ILE A 304 -7.26 35.34 -14.88
N GLU A 305 -6.57 36.32 -15.41
CA GLU A 305 -7.05 37.69 -15.46
C GLU A 305 -8.09 37.88 -16.57
N VAL A 306 -9.23 38.48 -16.21
CA VAL A 306 -10.34 38.74 -17.13
C VAL A 306 -10.26 40.16 -17.68
N LYS A 307 -10.60 40.35 -18.95
CA LYS A 307 -10.73 41.70 -19.57
C LYS A 307 -11.89 42.44 -18.94
N ARG A 308 -11.79 43.80 -18.91
CA ARG A 308 -12.80 44.67 -18.28
C ARG A 308 -14.21 44.53 -18.84
N ASP A 309 -14.33 44.20 -20.11
CA ASP A 309 -15.58 44.06 -20.88
C ASP A 309 -16.14 42.64 -20.88
N ALA A 310 -15.49 41.73 -20.16
CA ALA A 310 -15.84 40.30 -20.11
C ALA A 310 -16.34 39.90 -18.71
N ASN A 311 -17.17 38.87 -18.65
CA ASN A 311 -17.74 38.33 -17.41
C ASN A 311 -17.01 37.06 -17.01
N ALA A 312 -16.41 37.05 -15.82
CA ALA A 312 -15.63 35.95 -15.32
C ALA A 312 -16.45 34.65 -15.16
N SER A 313 -17.71 34.74 -14.75
CA SER A 313 -18.57 33.56 -14.59
C SER A 313 -18.85 32.86 -15.92
N VAL A 314 -19.02 33.63 -17.01
CA VAL A 314 -19.20 33.07 -18.36
C VAL A 314 -17.92 32.41 -18.86
N ILE A 315 -16.77 33.05 -18.63
CA ILE A 315 -15.44 32.49 -18.98
C ILE A 315 -15.17 31.21 -18.20
N LEU A 316 -15.42 31.21 -16.88
CA LEU A 316 -15.24 30.01 -16.03
C LEU A 316 -16.10 28.84 -16.52
N ASN A 317 -17.35 29.09 -16.90
CA ASN A 317 -18.22 28.05 -17.48
C ASN A 317 -17.72 27.53 -18.84
N LYS A 318 -17.11 28.38 -19.67
CA LYS A 318 -16.45 27.95 -20.91
C LYS A 318 -15.21 27.14 -20.62
N LEU A 319 -14.39 27.56 -19.66
CA LEU A 319 -13.20 26.82 -19.19
C LEU A 319 -13.55 25.40 -18.72
N PHE A 320 -14.59 25.20 -17.92
CA PHE A 320 -15.07 23.87 -17.53
C PHE A 320 -15.50 23.00 -18.71
N LYS A 321 -16.02 23.58 -19.79
CA LYS A 321 -16.46 22.83 -20.97
C LYS A 321 -15.32 22.47 -21.93
N MET A 322 -14.29 23.32 -22.02
CA MET A 322 -13.28 23.27 -23.06
C MET A 322 -11.91 22.79 -22.58
N THR A 323 -11.72 22.72 -21.29
CA THR A 323 -10.42 22.35 -20.66
C THR A 323 -10.58 21.30 -19.58
N ASP A 324 -9.44 20.80 -19.08
CA ASP A 324 -9.39 19.81 -18.01
C ASP A 324 -9.60 20.41 -16.60
N LEU A 325 -10.05 21.70 -16.49
CA LEU A 325 -10.63 22.24 -15.26
C LEU A 325 -11.91 21.50 -14.85
N GLN A 326 -12.56 20.81 -15.78
CA GLN A 326 -13.52 19.76 -15.49
C GLN A 326 -13.09 18.49 -16.22
N SER A 327 -12.84 17.44 -15.47
CA SER A 327 -12.52 16.12 -16.02
C SER A 327 -13.48 15.06 -15.50
N SER A 328 -13.44 13.86 -16.09
CA SER A 328 -14.23 12.74 -15.61
C SER A 328 -13.32 11.58 -15.22
N PHE A 329 -13.50 11.07 -14.00
CA PHE A 329 -12.87 9.87 -13.52
C PHE A 329 -13.80 8.67 -13.78
N SER A 330 -13.39 7.78 -14.66
CA SER A 330 -14.14 6.56 -14.98
C SER A 330 -13.74 5.46 -13.98
N VAL A 331 -14.63 5.21 -13.02
CA VAL A 331 -14.43 4.16 -12.01
C VAL A 331 -14.61 2.79 -12.63
N ASN A 332 -13.67 1.89 -12.35
CA ASN A 332 -13.75 0.48 -12.68
C ASN A 332 -13.03 -0.32 -11.58
N ASN A 333 -13.78 -0.82 -10.60
CA ASN A 333 -13.26 -1.47 -9.42
C ASN A 333 -12.95 -2.95 -9.68
N ILE A 334 -11.90 -3.22 -10.46
CA ILE A 334 -11.42 -4.58 -10.71
C ILE A 334 -10.23 -4.89 -9.81
N ALA A 335 -10.35 -5.93 -8.99
CA ALA A 335 -9.25 -6.45 -8.16
C ALA A 335 -9.20 -7.98 -8.22
N LEU A 336 -8.10 -8.54 -7.75
CA LEU A 336 -7.92 -9.99 -7.63
C LEU A 336 -8.56 -10.49 -6.33
N VAL A 337 -9.54 -11.37 -6.47
CA VAL A 337 -10.14 -12.14 -5.37
C VAL A 337 -9.72 -13.60 -5.55
N ASN A 338 -8.90 -14.11 -4.65
CA ASN A 338 -8.33 -15.47 -4.77
C ASN A 338 -7.67 -15.72 -6.14
N GLY A 339 -6.88 -14.75 -6.62
CA GLY A 339 -6.18 -14.83 -7.90
C GLY A 339 -7.05 -14.65 -9.16
N ARG A 340 -8.33 -14.32 -9.01
CA ARG A 340 -9.26 -14.10 -10.14
C ARG A 340 -9.73 -12.65 -10.18
N PRO A 341 -9.71 -12.00 -11.36
CA PRO A 341 -10.20 -10.64 -11.50
C PRO A 341 -11.72 -10.58 -11.35
N GLN A 342 -12.19 -9.69 -10.49
CA GLN A 342 -13.61 -9.44 -10.26
C GLN A 342 -13.89 -7.95 -10.18
N THR A 343 -15.05 -7.52 -10.70
CA THR A 343 -15.57 -6.16 -10.47
C THR A 343 -16.30 -6.17 -9.13
N LEU A 344 -15.92 -5.28 -8.22
CA LEU A 344 -16.37 -5.26 -6.85
C LEU A 344 -17.11 -3.97 -6.52
N ASN A 345 -18.21 -4.07 -5.81
CA ASN A 345 -18.91 -2.95 -5.22
C ASN A 345 -18.27 -2.51 -3.88
N LEU A 346 -18.76 -1.42 -3.28
CA LEU A 346 -18.19 -0.89 -2.04
C LEU A 346 -18.24 -1.91 -0.89
N LYS A 347 -19.37 -2.61 -0.71
CA LYS A 347 -19.52 -3.62 0.35
C LYS A 347 -18.53 -4.76 0.19
N GLN A 348 -18.41 -5.31 -1.01
CA GLN A 348 -17.47 -6.41 -1.30
C GLN A 348 -16.00 -6.04 -1.07
N LEU A 349 -15.61 -4.78 -1.35
CA LEU A 349 -14.26 -4.29 -1.06
C LEU A 349 -14.00 -4.23 0.44
N LEU A 350 -14.95 -3.74 1.22
CA LEU A 350 -14.85 -3.68 2.69
C LEU A 350 -14.89 -5.08 3.32
N GLU A 351 -15.78 -5.97 2.87
CA GLU A 351 -15.86 -7.36 3.34
C GLU A 351 -14.53 -8.09 3.14
N ALA A 352 -13.94 -8.01 1.94
CA ALA A 352 -12.68 -8.66 1.65
C ALA A 352 -11.54 -8.15 2.56
N PHE A 353 -11.51 -6.86 2.89
CA PHE A 353 -10.56 -6.29 3.84
C PHE A 353 -10.82 -6.79 5.26
N VAL A 354 -12.06 -6.74 5.74
CA VAL A 354 -12.42 -7.17 7.11
C VAL A 354 -12.14 -8.66 7.30
N ASP A 355 -12.45 -9.49 6.32
CA ASP A 355 -12.18 -10.93 6.37
C ASP A 355 -10.68 -11.22 6.41
N HIS A 356 -9.90 -10.51 5.60
CA HIS A 356 -8.44 -10.58 5.65
C HIS A 356 -7.91 -10.15 7.04
N ARG A 357 -8.42 -9.06 7.61
CA ARG A 357 -8.04 -8.62 8.96
C ARG A 357 -8.38 -9.64 10.03
N HIS A 358 -9.55 -10.26 9.95
CA HIS A 358 -9.95 -11.32 10.85
C HIS A 358 -8.97 -12.50 10.81
N GLU A 359 -8.58 -12.96 9.62
CA GLU A 359 -7.60 -14.02 9.45
C GLU A 359 -6.23 -13.63 10.03
N VAL A 360 -5.73 -12.43 9.72
CA VAL A 360 -4.45 -11.92 10.25
C VAL A 360 -4.46 -11.87 11.78
N VAL A 361 -5.55 -11.43 12.41
CA VAL A 361 -5.66 -11.36 13.88
C VAL A 361 -5.65 -12.76 14.49
N ILE A 362 -6.37 -13.72 13.89
CA ILE A 362 -6.37 -15.12 14.36
C ILE A 362 -4.97 -15.72 14.26
N ARG A 363 -4.31 -15.59 13.12
CA ARG A 363 -2.96 -16.14 12.89
C ARG A 363 -1.94 -15.52 13.84
N ARG A 364 -1.97 -14.19 14.01
CA ARG A 364 -1.13 -13.48 14.98
C ARG A 364 -1.35 -14.00 16.39
N THR A 365 -2.60 -14.13 16.82
CA THR A 365 -2.93 -14.59 18.18
C THR A 365 -2.48 -16.02 18.41
N ARG A 366 -2.62 -16.91 17.41
CA ARG A 366 -2.10 -18.29 17.47
C ARG A 366 -0.58 -18.31 17.61
N PHE A 367 0.12 -17.46 16.84
CA PHE A 367 1.57 -17.34 16.94
C PHE A 367 2.00 -16.86 18.33
N ASP A 368 1.38 -15.79 18.84
CA ASP A 368 1.69 -15.25 20.15
C ASP A 368 1.36 -16.25 21.28
N LEU A 369 0.25 -17.01 21.16
CA LEU A 369 -0.13 -18.08 22.07
C LEU A 369 0.94 -19.19 22.09
N ALA A 370 1.31 -19.71 20.92
CA ALA A 370 2.33 -20.76 20.81
C ALA A 370 3.67 -20.33 21.44
N LYS A 371 4.07 -19.06 21.23
CA LYS A 371 5.26 -18.48 21.86
C LYS A 371 5.13 -18.37 23.38
N ALA A 372 3.96 -17.98 23.87
CA ALA A 372 3.69 -17.90 25.30
C ALA A 372 3.68 -19.30 25.96
N GLU A 373 3.06 -20.30 25.31
CA GLU A 373 3.06 -21.69 25.77
C GLU A 373 4.49 -22.28 25.80
N GLU A 374 5.29 -22.05 24.74
CA GLU A 374 6.69 -22.46 24.72
C GLU A 374 7.48 -21.82 25.86
N ARG A 375 7.25 -20.55 26.17
CA ARG A 375 7.86 -19.84 27.27
C ARG A 375 7.41 -20.39 28.63
N ALA A 376 6.10 -20.62 28.81
CA ALA A 376 5.53 -21.21 30.01
C ALA A 376 6.11 -22.59 30.30
N HIS A 377 6.18 -23.45 29.27
CA HIS A 377 6.77 -24.78 29.36
C HIS A 377 8.24 -24.76 29.85
N ILE A 378 9.04 -23.82 29.31
CA ILE A 378 10.42 -23.65 29.79
C ILE A 378 10.44 -23.19 31.26
N LEU A 379 9.58 -22.25 31.65
CA LEU A 379 9.51 -21.71 33.01
C LEU A 379 9.09 -22.80 34.02
N GLU A 380 8.15 -23.68 33.69
CA GLU A 380 7.78 -24.82 34.51
C GLU A 380 9.00 -25.73 34.82
N GLY A 381 9.82 -26.01 33.80
CA GLY A 381 11.06 -26.76 34.00
C GLY A 381 12.06 -26.04 34.89
N LEU A 382 12.17 -24.70 34.77
CA LEU A 382 13.05 -23.90 35.60
C LEU A 382 12.56 -23.82 37.08
N ILE A 383 11.25 -23.84 37.32
CA ILE A 383 10.67 -23.93 38.68
C ILE A 383 11.06 -25.24 39.30
N ILE A 384 10.88 -26.38 38.63
CA ILE A 384 11.31 -27.70 39.13
C ILE A 384 12.80 -27.70 39.46
N ALA A 385 13.64 -27.12 38.58
CA ALA A 385 15.07 -27.01 38.82
C ALA A 385 15.43 -26.13 40.04
N SER A 386 14.67 -25.05 40.27
CA SER A 386 14.83 -24.15 41.40
C SER A 386 14.47 -24.85 42.73
N ASP A 387 13.37 -25.59 42.76
CA ASP A 387 12.92 -26.34 43.94
C ASP A 387 13.90 -27.46 44.34
N HIS A 388 14.67 -27.96 43.40
CA HIS A 388 15.65 -29.03 43.57
C HIS A 388 17.08 -28.61 43.23
N ILE A 389 17.44 -27.34 43.49
CA ILE A 389 18.66 -26.73 42.95
C ILE A 389 19.94 -27.45 43.33
N ASP A 390 20.06 -27.93 44.58
CA ASP A 390 21.25 -28.64 45.06
C ASP A 390 21.45 -30.00 44.31
N GLU A 391 20.37 -30.71 44.05
CA GLU A 391 20.37 -31.96 43.32
C GLU A 391 20.72 -31.74 41.84
N VAL A 392 20.13 -30.71 41.23
CA VAL A 392 20.40 -30.30 39.84
C VAL A 392 21.87 -29.93 39.66
N VAL A 393 22.43 -29.09 40.55
CA VAL A 393 23.85 -28.70 40.49
C VAL A 393 24.76 -29.88 40.69
N LYS A 394 24.46 -30.79 41.64
CA LYS A 394 25.23 -32.01 41.85
C LYS A 394 25.22 -32.94 40.61
N LEU A 395 24.06 -33.09 39.97
CA LEU A 395 23.87 -33.89 38.80
C LEU A 395 24.67 -33.36 37.60
N ILE A 396 24.57 -32.04 37.37
CA ILE A 396 25.32 -31.37 36.28
C ILE A 396 26.81 -31.48 36.51
N ARG A 397 27.30 -31.26 37.74
CA ARG A 397 28.74 -31.39 38.09
C ARG A 397 29.29 -32.81 37.97
N SER A 398 28.49 -33.82 38.20
CA SER A 398 28.88 -35.23 38.09
C SER A 398 28.84 -35.76 36.66
N SER A 399 28.25 -35.04 35.72
CA SER A 399 28.15 -35.41 34.30
C SER A 399 29.40 -34.98 33.53
N ARG A 400 29.86 -35.79 32.60
CA ARG A 400 31.07 -35.52 31.80
C ARG A 400 30.84 -34.61 30.62
N THR A 401 29.62 -34.61 30.08
CA THR A 401 29.24 -33.83 28.92
C THR A 401 27.89 -33.14 29.17
N ARG A 402 27.59 -32.07 28.39
CA ARG A 402 26.29 -31.39 28.45
C ARG A 402 25.13 -32.31 28.06
N GLU A 403 25.33 -33.18 27.08
CA GLU A 403 24.32 -34.16 26.66
C GLU A 403 24.02 -35.20 27.74
N GLU A 404 25.03 -35.69 28.43
CA GLU A 404 24.85 -36.59 29.59
C GLU A 404 24.06 -35.88 30.70
N ALA A 405 24.39 -34.63 31.01
CA ALA A 405 23.68 -33.86 32.03
C ALA A 405 22.21 -33.68 31.64
N LYS A 406 21.93 -33.36 30.36
CA LYS A 406 20.57 -33.18 29.83
C LYS A 406 19.75 -34.47 29.97
N THR A 407 20.30 -35.61 29.52
CA THR A 407 19.62 -36.91 29.60
C THR A 407 19.29 -37.27 31.04
N ARG A 408 20.23 -37.11 31.96
CA ARG A 408 20.06 -37.42 33.40
C ARG A 408 19.04 -36.51 34.07
N LEU A 409 18.96 -35.21 33.67
CA LEU A 409 17.94 -34.29 34.14
C LEU A 409 16.53 -34.68 33.65
N MET A 410 16.41 -35.09 32.38
CA MET A 410 15.17 -35.61 31.82
C MET A 410 14.65 -36.82 32.54
N GLU A 411 15.52 -37.80 32.78
CA GLU A 411 15.18 -39.06 33.50
C GLU A 411 14.81 -38.81 34.97
N ARG A 412 15.56 -37.95 35.66
CA ARG A 412 15.40 -37.73 37.09
C ARG A 412 14.18 -36.92 37.46
N PHE A 413 13.88 -35.85 36.68
CA PHE A 413 12.81 -34.88 36.95
C PHE A 413 11.65 -34.96 35.96
N SER A 414 11.64 -35.95 35.07
CA SER A 414 10.62 -36.10 34.02
C SER A 414 10.47 -34.85 33.13
N LEU A 415 11.60 -34.19 32.85
CA LEU A 415 11.63 -32.94 32.05
C LEU A 415 11.68 -33.29 30.57
N SER A 416 11.10 -32.35 29.76
CA SER A 416 11.29 -32.41 28.31
C SER A 416 12.71 -31.99 27.90
N GLU A 417 13.11 -32.37 26.70
CA GLU A 417 14.43 -32.00 26.16
C GLU A 417 14.64 -30.45 26.17
N LYS A 418 13.64 -29.68 25.81
CA LYS A 418 13.69 -28.20 25.82
C LYS A 418 13.88 -27.66 27.24
N GLN A 419 13.18 -28.22 28.22
CA GLN A 419 13.33 -27.83 29.64
C GLN A 419 14.72 -28.20 30.17
N ALA A 420 15.18 -29.39 29.92
CA ALA A 420 16.52 -29.83 30.34
C ALA A 420 17.64 -29.01 29.70
N GLN A 421 17.49 -28.66 28.40
CA GLN A 421 18.42 -27.78 27.71
C GLN A 421 18.45 -26.37 28.35
N ALA A 422 17.31 -25.81 28.66
CA ALA A 422 17.21 -24.48 29.32
C ALA A 422 17.89 -24.48 30.69
N ILE A 423 17.76 -25.57 31.45
CA ILE A 423 18.42 -25.75 32.77
C ILE A 423 19.94 -25.83 32.61
N VAL A 424 20.45 -26.61 31.67
CA VAL A 424 21.89 -26.75 31.42
C VAL A 424 22.52 -25.43 30.92
N ASP A 425 21.79 -24.63 30.17
CA ASP A 425 22.22 -23.32 29.64
C ASP A 425 22.03 -22.15 30.63
N MET A 426 21.44 -22.41 31.81
CA MET A 426 21.20 -21.41 32.83
C MET A 426 22.51 -20.82 33.38
N ARG A 427 22.58 -19.51 33.48
CA ARG A 427 23.73 -18.81 34.09
C ARG A 427 23.61 -18.84 35.60
N LEU A 428 24.73 -18.98 36.32
CA LEU A 428 24.77 -18.99 37.79
C LEU A 428 24.09 -17.80 38.44
N GLY A 429 24.16 -16.62 37.84
CA GLY A 429 23.46 -15.43 38.30
C GLY A 429 21.94 -15.52 38.28
N GLN A 430 21.36 -16.43 37.49
CA GLN A 430 19.90 -16.66 37.39
C GLN A 430 19.39 -17.56 38.54
N LEU A 431 20.27 -18.13 39.33
CA LEU A 431 19.94 -18.95 40.51
C LEU A 431 19.70 -18.09 41.77
N THR A 432 19.79 -16.76 41.65
CA THR A 432 19.51 -15.87 42.81
C THR A 432 18.01 -15.71 42.96
N GLY A 433 17.50 -15.84 44.22
CA GLY A 433 16.08 -15.78 44.55
C GLY A 433 15.35 -14.48 44.13
N CYS A 434 16.08 -13.42 43.80
CA CYS A 434 15.53 -12.18 43.32
C CYS A 434 14.92 -12.26 41.91
N LEU A 435 15.40 -13.16 41.03
CA LEU A 435 14.94 -13.30 39.64
C LEU A 435 13.69 -14.18 39.50
N LEU A 436 13.34 -14.97 40.52
CA LEU A 436 12.10 -15.74 40.54
C LEU A 436 10.85 -14.87 40.67
N TYR A 437 11.00 -13.64 41.24
CA TYR A 437 9.91 -12.68 41.41
C TYR A 437 9.81 -11.62 40.34
N THR A 438 10.74 -11.57 39.35
CA THR A 438 10.76 -10.55 38.27
C THR A 438 10.26 -11.05 36.93
N SER A 439 9.64 -12.23 36.86
CA SER A 439 8.90 -12.62 35.67
C SER A 439 7.67 -11.72 35.55
N PRO A 440 7.50 -10.99 34.41
CA PRO A 440 6.31 -10.16 34.23
C PRO A 440 5.08 -11.04 34.34
N SER A 441 4.12 -10.61 35.14
CA SER A 441 2.81 -11.24 35.27
C SER A 441 2.14 -11.26 33.87
N PRO A 442 1.39 -12.31 33.51
CA PRO A 442 0.60 -12.32 32.26
C PRO A 442 -0.48 -11.23 32.21
N ARG A 443 -0.51 -10.32 33.17
CA ARG A 443 -1.50 -9.22 33.30
C ARG A 443 -0.92 -7.82 33.08
N ASP A 444 0.38 -7.68 32.79
CA ASP A 444 1.01 -6.39 32.48
C ASP A 444 1.26 -6.21 30.95
#